data_7fa4cd907e03d8f68e147adcff9a6062
#
_entry.id   7fa4cd907e03d8f68e147adcff9a6062
#
_cell.length_a   1.000
_cell.length_b   1.000
_cell.length_c   1.000
_cell.angle_alpha   90.00
_cell.angle_beta   90.00
_cell.angle_gamma   90.00
#
_symmetry.space_group_name_H-M   'P 1'
#
loop_
_entity.id
_entity.type
_entity.pdbx_description
1 polymer ?
#
loop_
_entity_poly.entity_id
_entity_poly.type
_entity_poly.pdbx_seq_one_letter_code
_entity_poly.pdbx_strand_id
1 'polypeptide(L)'
;LSWLNYHGQPRDDGFEGPSSFSQIVQAFLSSFIYVQSVRRFFLTLFLLISLLLLGSGAYVLWWLYEPLKLPAPTVDLSVEPGATPRTIAKAIADTGTRVNPDMLYLWFRFSGQDRQIRAGSYELEHGVTPRTLLMVLVRGEEATRSLVLVEGWNFRQVRAALAKAEQLKPDTYGLSDDALMAQLGRPGVAPEGRFFPDTYTYSKGSTDTALLQRALRAMDKKLDAAWAQRAPDLPVQTPDQALILASIVEKETGKAVDRAEIAAVFANRLRIGMPLQTDPTVIYGMGTQYAGNLRKKDLQTDTPWNTYTRGGLPPTPIAMPGQAALLAAVQPARSKSLYFVSRGDGSSQFSGSLDEHNRAVNKYQRGGQ
;
A
#
# COMPACT_ATOMS: atom_id res chain seq x y z
N LEU A 1 -92.56 -81.52 -64.82
CA LEU A 1 -91.64 -82.63 -65.19
C LEU A 1 -90.31 -82.05 -65.65
N SER A 2 -89.46 -82.13 -64.92
CA SER A 2 -88.21 -82.90 -64.72
C SER A 2 -86.89 -82.31 -65.16
N TRP A 3 -86.11 -82.36 -64.25
CA TRP A 3 -84.69 -82.78 -64.23
C TRP A 3 -83.58 -81.84 -64.77
N LEU A 4 -82.86 -81.38 -63.79
CA LEU A 4 -81.42 -81.58 -63.40
C LEU A 4 -80.42 -81.64 -64.53
N ASN A 5 -79.44 -80.72 -64.42
CA ASN A 5 -78.06 -81.11 -64.52
C ASN A 5 -77.14 -80.15 -63.70
N TYR A 6 -76.49 -80.69 -62.69
CA TYR A 6 -75.55 -80.02 -61.83
C TYR A 6 -74.12 -80.27 -62.43
N HIS A 7 -73.46 -79.25 -62.78
CA HIS A 7 -71.99 -79.30 -63.04
C HIS A 7 -71.26 -78.60 -61.97
N GLY A 8 -70.61 -79.44 -61.16
CA GLY A 8 -69.69 -78.93 -60.19
C GLY A 8 -68.38 -78.40 -60.80
N GLN A 9 -68.03 -77.17 -60.46
CA GLN A 9 -66.67 -76.71 -60.67
C GLN A 9 -65.89 -76.98 -59.42
N PRO A 10 -64.62 -77.38 -59.51
CA PRO A 10 -63.71 -77.51 -58.30
C PRO A 10 -63.34 -76.10 -57.88
N ARG A 11 -63.47 -75.85 -56.55
CA ARG A 11 -62.87 -74.72 -55.85
C ARG A 11 -61.37 -74.94 -55.79
N ASP A 12 -60.62 -74.08 -56.43
CA ASP A 12 -59.21 -73.91 -56.19
C ASP A 12 -59.04 -73.20 -54.88
N ASP A 13 -58.80 -73.97 -53.81
CA ASP A 13 -58.28 -73.44 -52.53
C ASP A 13 -56.81 -73.11 -52.76
N GLY A 14 -56.54 -71.90 -53.25
CA GLY A 14 -55.17 -71.37 -53.28
C GLY A 14 -54.60 -71.18 -51.89
N PHE A 15 -53.81 -72.13 -51.50
CA PHE A 15 -52.96 -72.01 -50.31
C PHE A 15 -51.81 -71.06 -50.62
N GLU A 16 -52.01 -69.77 -50.34
CA GLU A 16 -50.94 -68.75 -50.32
C GLU A 16 -50.11 -68.91 -49.02
N GLY A 17 -49.27 -69.90 -48.97
CA GLY A 17 -48.57 -70.25 -47.72
C GLY A 17 -47.08 -69.93 -47.58
N PRO A 18 -46.32 -69.33 -48.56
CA PRO A 18 -44.95 -68.92 -48.29
C PRO A 18 -44.67 -67.38 -48.28
N SER A 19 -45.58 -66.55 -48.78
CA SER A 19 -45.25 -65.12 -48.95
C SER A 19 -45.37 -64.29 -47.66
N SER A 20 -46.22 -64.68 -46.70
CA SER A 20 -46.39 -63.93 -45.49
C SER A 20 -45.25 -64.14 -44.47
N PHE A 21 -44.64 -65.32 -44.40
CA PHE A 21 -43.54 -65.62 -43.49
C PHE A 21 -42.26 -64.91 -43.92
N SER A 22 -41.94 -64.88 -45.21
CA SER A 22 -40.75 -64.17 -45.72
C SER A 22 -40.84 -62.65 -45.54
N GLN A 23 -42.02 -62.05 -45.68
CA GLN A 23 -42.26 -60.64 -45.40
C GLN A 23 -42.12 -60.30 -43.90
N ILE A 24 -42.58 -61.14 -43.02
CA ILE A 24 -42.41 -60.94 -41.57
C ILE A 24 -40.93 -61.01 -41.16
N VAL A 25 -40.21 -62.02 -41.69
CA VAL A 25 -38.76 -62.14 -41.46
C VAL A 25 -37.98 -60.93 -42.01
N GLN A 26 -38.31 -60.47 -43.22
CA GLN A 26 -37.70 -59.26 -43.79
C GLN A 26 -38.01 -58.01 -42.99
N ALA A 27 -39.24 -57.83 -42.52
CA ALA A 27 -39.62 -56.70 -41.66
C ALA A 27 -38.89 -56.75 -40.30
N PHE A 28 -38.71 -57.95 -39.73
CA PHE A 28 -37.98 -58.14 -38.49
C PHE A 28 -36.48 -57.84 -38.67
N LEU A 29 -35.86 -58.32 -39.74
CA LEU A 29 -34.48 -58.03 -40.08
C LEU A 29 -34.23 -56.58 -40.38
N SER A 30 -35.11 -55.90 -41.11
CA SER A 30 -35.00 -54.48 -41.41
C SER A 30 -35.16 -53.61 -40.15
N SER A 31 -36.10 -53.98 -39.25
CA SER A 31 -36.26 -53.32 -37.96
C SER A 31 -35.04 -53.51 -37.07
N PHE A 32 -34.45 -54.69 -37.03
CA PHE A 32 -33.23 -54.96 -36.28
C PHE A 32 -32.00 -54.21 -36.79
N ILE A 33 -31.86 -54.14 -38.12
CA ILE A 33 -30.78 -53.37 -38.79
C ILE A 33 -31.00 -51.86 -38.52
N TYR A 34 -32.23 -51.39 -38.56
CA TYR A 34 -32.58 -49.99 -38.26
C TYR A 34 -32.22 -49.61 -36.81
N VAL A 35 -32.63 -50.41 -35.84
CA VAL A 35 -32.30 -50.22 -34.41
C VAL A 35 -30.81 -50.21 -34.16
N GLN A 36 -30.05 -51.12 -34.78
CA GLN A 36 -28.60 -51.16 -34.66
C GLN A 36 -27.93 -49.89 -35.32
N SER A 37 -28.44 -49.43 -36.44
CA SER A 37 -27.96 -48.25 -37.14
C SER A 37 -28.21 -46.98 -36.31
N VAL A 38 -29.39 -46.85 -35.72
CA VAL A 38 -29.75 -45.75 -34.83
C VAL A 38 -28.87 -45.77 -33.58
N ARG A 39 -28.65 -46.94 -32.96
CA ARG A 39 -27.76 -47.08 -31.80
C ARG A 39 -26.32 -46.71 -32.13
N ARG A 40 -25.80 -47.14 -33.28
CA ARG A 40 -24.46 -46.74 -33.76
C ARG A 40 -24.36 -45.23 -33.99
N PHE A 41 -25.38 -44.62 -34.61
CA PHE A 41 -25.43 -43.19 -34.80
C PHE A 41 -25.36 -42.41 -33.48
N PHE A 42 -26.17 -42.79 -32.48
CA PHE A 42 -26.10 -42.11 -31.16
C PHE A 42 -24.78 -42.38 -30.43
N LEU A 43 -24.20 -43.55 -30.55
CA LEU A 43 -22.87 -43.84 -29.96
C LEU A 43 -21.77 -43.00 -30.61
N THR A 44 -21.77 -42.90 -31.95
CA THR A 44 -20.79 -42.06 -32.66
C THR A 44 -20.95 -40.58 -32.35
N LEU A 45 -22.22 -40.11 -32.28
CA LEU A 45 -22.53 -38.71 -31.92
C LEU A 45 -22.08 -38.43 -30.48
N PHE A 46 -22.34 -39.33 -29.54
CA PHE A 46 -21.90 -39.23 -28.14
C PHE A 46 -20.37 -39.21 -28.06
N LEU A 47 -19.68 -40.06 -28.79
CA LEU A 47 -18.20 -40.08 -28.83
C LEU A 47 -17.65 -38.77 -29.40
N LEU A 48 -18.23 -38.24 -30.46
CA LEU A 48 -17.83 -36.97 -31.06
C LEU A 48 -18.04 -35.79 -30.12
N ILE A 49 -19.18 -35.72 -29.42
CA ILE A 49 -19.47 -34.70 -28.43
C ILE A 49 -18.49 -34.84 -27.24
N SER A 50 -18.24 -36.07 -26.76
CA SER A 50 -17.28 -36.31 -25.68
C SER A 50 -15.85 -35.87 -26.07
N LEU A 51 -15.42 -36.19 -27.28
CA LEU A 51 -14.11 -35.78 -27.80
C LEU A 51 -14.01 -34.26 -27.93
N LEU A 52 -15.07 -33.59 -28.40
CA LEU A 52 -15.16 -32.13 -28.50
C LEU A 52 -15.08 -31.48 -27.11
N LEU A 53 -15.82 -32.03 -26.12
CA LEU A 53 -15.79 -31.50 -24.74
C LEU A 53 -14.43 -31.69 -24.10
N LEU A 54 -13.80 -32.88 -24.27
CA LEU A 54 -12.44 -33.14 -23.77
C LEU A 54 -11.41 -32.22 -24.43
N GLY A 55 -11.48 -32.05 -25.75
CA GLY A 55 -10.61 -31.14 -26.49
C GLY A 55 -10.76 -29.68 -26.08
N SER A 56 -12.02 -29.22 -25.91
CA SER A 56 -12.32 -27.89 -25.43
C SER A 56 -11.83 -27.67 -24.01
N GLY A 57 -12.01 -28.65 -23.12
CA GLY A 57 -11.52 -28.61 -21.74
C GLY A 57 -9.99 -28.54 -21.68
N ALA A 58 -9.31 -29.37 -22.48
CA ALA A 58 -7.86 -29.36 -22.58
C ALA A 58 -7.32 -28.02 -23.10
N TYR A 59 -8.00 -27.43 -24.13
CA TYR A 59 -7.66 -26.12 -24.66
C TYR A 59 -7.80 -25.01 -23.60
N VAL A 60 -8.91 -24.99 -22.85
CA VAL A 60 -9.13 -24.00 -21.77
C VAL A 60 -8.07 -24.16 -20.70
N LEU A 61 -7.76 -25.38 -20.27
CA LEU A 61 -6.70 -25.61 -19.29
C LEU A 61 -5.36 -25.11 -19.80
N TRP A 62 -4.96 -25.45 -21.01
CA TRP A 62 -3.73 -24.95 -21.61
C TRP A 62 -3.70 -23.42 -21.64
N TRP A 63 -4.78 -22.75 -22.09
CA TRP A 63 -4.90 -21.30 -22.18
C TRP A 63 -4.80 -20.63 -20.81
N LEU A 64 -5.33 -21.24 -19.73
CA LEU A 64 -5.24 -20.69 -18.37
C LEU A 64 -3.80 -20.62 -17.83
N TYR A 65 -2.92 -21.45 -18.32
CA TYR A 65 -1.51 -21.51 -17.92
C TYR A 65 -0.55 -20.91 -18.95
N GLU A 66 -1.04 -20.55 -20.13
CA GLU A 66 -0.23 -19.87 -21.15
C GLU A 66 0.01 -18.41 -20.74
N PRO A 67 1.27 -17.94 -20.73
CA PRO A 67 1.58 -16.56 -20.44
C PRO A 67 0.94 -15.59 -21.43
N LEU A 68 0.33 -14.53 -20.91
CA LEU A 68 -0.23 -13.44 -21.73
C LEU A 68 0.90 -12.69 -22.45
N LYS A 69 0.67 -12.35 -23.71
CA LYS A 69 1.61 -11.56 -24.51
C LYS A 69 1.39 -10.07 -24.22
N LEU A 70 2.23 -9.52 -23.35
CA LEU A 70 2.23 -8.11 -23.02
C LEU A 70 2.97 -7.29 -24.09
N PRO A 71 2.58 -6.01 -24.34
CA PRO A 71 3.26 -5.11 -25.28
C PRO A 71 4.61 -4.58 -24.73
N ALA A 72 4.82 -4.65 -23.40
CA ALA A 72 6.03 -4.21 -22.72
C ALA A 72 6.38 -5.18 -21.57
N PRO A 73 7.57 -5.11 -20.96
CA PRO A 73 7.97 -5.96 -19.83
C PRO A 73 7.00 -5.86 -18.65
N THR A 74 6.44 -4.68 -18.42
CA THR A 74 5.36 -4.40 -17.47
C THR A 74 4.27 -3.58 -18.11
N VAL A 75 3.03 -3.80 -17.70
CA VAL A 75 1.85 -3.08 -18.21
C VAL A 75 0.98 -2.67 -17.04
N ASP A 76 0.62 -1.39 -17.01
CA ASP A 76 -0.27 -0.83 -15.99
C ASP A 76 -1.73 -1.12 -16.31
N LEU A 77 -2.46 -1.64 -15.34
CA LEU A 77 -3.89 -1.87 -15.39
C LEU A 77 -4.58 -1.12 -14.25
N SER A 78 -5.51 -0.23 -14.58
CA SER A 78 -6.38 0.43 -13.60
C SER A 78 -7.75 -0.25 -13.57
N VAL A 79 -8.18 -0.68 -12.38
CA VAL A 79 -9.52 -1.23 -12.14
C VAL A 79 -10.28 -0.22 -11.29
N GLU A 80 -11.25 0.44 -11.91
CA GLU A 80 -12.07 1.46 -11.25
C GLU A 80 -13.03 0.85 -10.21
N PRO A 81 -13.35 1.58 -9.12
CA PRO A 81 -14.36 1.14 -8.17
C PRO A 81 -15.71 0.88 -8.86
N GLY A 82 -16.27 -0.31 -8.66
CA GLY A 82 -17.53 -0.71 -9.27
C GLY A 82 -17.43 -1.22 -10.71
N ALA A 83 -16.23 -1.36 -11.26
CA ALA A 83 -16.04 -1.95 -12.60
C ALA A 83 -16.59 -3.38 -12.67
N THR A 84 -17.30 -3.69 -13.76
CA THR A 84 -17.82 -5.05 -14.00
C THR A 84 -16.71 -5.98 -14.48
N PRO A 85 -16.81 -7.30 -14.29
CA PRO A 85 -15.83 -8.27 -14.81
C PRO A 85 -15.60 -8.15 -16.33
N ARG A 86 -16.64 -7.77 -17.10
CA ARG A 86 -16.55 -7.53 -18.54
C ARG A 86 -15.74 -6.26 -18.85
N THR A 87 -15.98 -5.19 -18.09
CA THR A 87 -15.23 -3.93 -18.21
C THR A 87 -13.75 -4.15 -17.90
N ILE A 88 -13.47 -4.94 -16.86
CA ILE A 88 -12.09 -5.28 -16.45
C ILE A 88 -11.39 -6.09 -17.54
N ALA A 89 -12.06 -7.14 -18.07
CA ALA A 89 -11.51 -7.95 -19.15
C ALA A 89 -11.19 -7.12 -20.41
N LYS A 90 -12.08 -6.15 -20.75
CA LYS A 90 -11.85 -5.20 -21.84
C LYS A 90 -10.70 -4.26 -21.55
N ALA A 91 -10.61 -3.70 -20.33
CA ALA A 91 -9.53 -2.82 -19.92
C ALA A 91 -8.16 -3.52 -20.06
N ILE A 92 -8.07 -4.83 -19.71
CA ILE A 92 -6.86 -5.62 -19.89
C ILE A 92 -6.48 -5.75 -21.38
N ALA A 93 -7.44 -5.99 -22.26
CA ALA A 93 -7.18 -6.04 -23.71
C ALA A 93 -6.79 -4.65 -24.26
N ASP A 94 -7.42 -3.59 -23.78
CA ASP A 94 -7.16 -2.19 -24.18
C ASP A 94 -5.73 -1.71 -23.77
N THR A 95 -5.08 -2.38 -22.83
CA THR A 95 -3.63 -2.13 -22.53
C THR A 95 -2.70 -2.58 -23.66
N GLY A 96 -3.20 -3.22 -24.70
CA GLY A 96 -2.42 -3.84 -25.76
C GLY A 96 -2.01 -5.29 -25.47
N THR A 97 -2.45 -5.85 -24.35
CA THR A 97 -2.26 -7.27 -24.03
C THR A 97 -3.02 -8.14 -25.04
N ARG A 98 -2.32 -9.08 -25.67
CA ARG A 98 -2.95 -9.99 -26.66
C ARG A 98 -3.75 -11.07 -25.94
N VAL A 99 -4.99 -10.74 -25.59
CA VAL A 99 -5.95 -11.65 -24.98
C VAL A 99 -7.34 -11.40 -25.56
N ASN A 100 -8.15 -12.45 -25.70
CA ASN A 100 -9.55 -12.30 -26.07
C ASN A 100 -10.33 -11.87 -24.81
N PRO A 101 -10.94 -10.67 -24.80
CA PRO A 101 -11.64 -10.15 -23.63
C PRO A 101 -12.88 -10.96 -23.24
N ASP A 102 -13.56 -11.59 -24.21
CA ASP A 102 -14.73 -12.44 -23.91
C ASP A 102 -14.32 -13.75 -23.23
N MET A 103 -13.20 -14.37 -23.66
CA MET A 103 -12.66 -15.55 -22.97
C MET A 103 -12.22 -15.21 -21.54
N LEU A 104 -11.58 -14.05 -21.36
CA LEU A 104 -11.15 -13.60 -20.04
C LEU A 104 -12.36 -13.29 -19.13
N TYR A 105 -13.39 -12.65 -19.67
CA TYR A 105 -14.66 -12.42 -18.98
C TYR A 105 -15.31 -13.74 -18.55
N LEU A 106 -15.39 -14.73 -19.47
CA LEU A 106 -15.96 -16.05 -19.15
C LEU A 106 -15.17 -16.73 -18.05
N TRP A 107 -13.83 -16.67 -18.11
CA TRP A 107 -12.97 -17.20 -17.04
C TRP A 107 -13.27 -16.55 -15.70
N PHE A 108 -13.34 -15.22 -15.62
CA PHE A 108 -13.69 -14.50 -14.39
C PHE A 108 -15.05 -14.97 -13.87
N ARG A 109 -16.02 -15.10 -14.73
CA ARG A 109 -17.39 -15.50 -14.37
C ARG A 109 -17.48 -16.94 -13.86
N PHE A 110 -16.84 -17.90 -14.58
CA PHE A 110 -16.88 -19.31 -14.23
C PHE A 110 -15.98 -19.68 -13.05
N SER A 111 -14.98 -18.86 -12.73
CA SER A 111 -14.15 -19.05 -11.53
C SER A 111 -14.92 -18.88 -10.22
N GLY A 112 -16.08 -18.19 -10.25
CA GLY A 112 -16.86 -17.81 -9.06
C GLY A 112 -16.21 -16.69 -8.23
N GLN A 113 -15.09 -16.11 -8.68
CA GLN A 113 -14.32 -15.08 -7.97
C GLN A 113 -14.50 -13.68 -8.55
N ASP A 114 -15.36 -13.54 -9.56
CA ASP A 114 -15.60 -12.29 -10.28
C ASP A 114 -16.03 -11.13 -9.36
N ARG A 115 -16.76 -11.41 -8.29
CA ARG A 115 -17.19 -10.41 -7.29
C ARG A 115 -16.13 -10.07 -6.24
N GLN A 116 -15.02 -10.80 -6.21
CA GLN A 116 -13.92 -10.60 -5.27
C GLN A 116 -12.80 -9.76 -5.87
N ILE A 117 -12.86 -9.44 -7.17
CA ILE A 117 -11.90 -8.56 -7.84
C ILE A 117 -11.96 -7.19 -7.17
N ARG A 118 -10.80 -6.70 -6.74
CA ARG A 118 -10.65 -5.41 -6.06
C ARG A 118 -10.31 -4.31 -7.04
N ALA A 119 -10.87 -3.13 -6.78
CA ALA A 119 -10.43 -1.91 -7.47
C ALA A 119 -9.02 -1.54 -7.04
N GLY A 120 -8.23 -0.96 -7.95
CA GLY A 120 -6.86 -0.55 -7.67
C GLY A 120 -6.02 -0.45 -8.93
N SER A 121 -4.75 -0.10 -8.75
CA SER A 121 -3.76 -0.01 -9.82
C SER A 121 -2.81 -1.19 -9.74
N TYR A 122 -2.78 -1.99 -10.78
CA TYR A 122 -2.00 -3.22 -10.88
C TYR A 122 -0.91 -3.06 -11.93
N GLU A 123 0.24 -3.66 -11.70
CA GLU A 123 1.31 -3.78 -12.68
C GLU A 123 1.40 -5.25 -13.11
N LEU A 124 1.10 -5.51 -14.39
CA LEU A 124 1.15 -6.85 -14.96
C LEU A 124 2.57 -7.10 -15.48
N GLU A 125 3.24 -8.10 -14.94
CA GLU A 125 4.60 -8.46 -15.32
C GLU A 125 4.63 -9.56 -16.38
N HIS A 126 5.76 -9.67 -17.06
CA HIS A 126 5.98 -10.73 -18.02
C HIS A 126 5.82 -12.12 -17.37
N GLY A 127 5.11 -13.02 -18.06
CA GLY A 127 4.81 -14.35 -17.52
C GLY A 127 3.46 -14.46 -16.79
N VAL A 128 2.72 -13.35 -16.61
CA VAL A 128 1.37 -13.42 -16.08
C VAL A 128 0.46 -14.27 -16.96
N THR A 129 -0.26 -15.22 -16.36
CA THR A 129 -1.24 -16.07 -17.04
C THR A 129 -2.67 -15.63 -16.70
N PRO A 130 -3.72 -16.01 -17.46
CA PRO A 130 -5.10 -15.70 -17.09
C PRO A 130 -5.49 -16.14 -15.67
N ARG A 131 -4.93 -17.26 -15.21
CA ARG A 131 -5.14 -17.75 -13.84
C ARG A 131 -4.47 -16.88 -12.80
N THR A 132 -3.18 -16.56 -12.96
CA THR A 132 -2.43 -15.74 -12.01
C THR A 132 -2.93 -14.31 -12.00
N LEU A 133 -3.34 -13.77 -13.16
CA LEU A 133 -3.98 -12.46 -13.27
C LEU A 133 -5.22 -12.35 -12.38
N LEU A 134 -6.13 -13.33 -12.46
CA LEU A 134 -7.30 -13.34 -11.59
C LEU A 134 -6.92 -13.36 -10.12
N MET A 135 -5.92 -14.16 -9.73
CA MET A 135 -5.44 -14.22 -8.34
C MET A 135 -4.88 -12.87 -7.87
N VAL A 136 -4.09 -12.18 -8.69
CA VAL A 136 -3.56 -10.84 -8.40
C VAL A 136 -4.71 -9.85 -8.16
N LEU A 137 -5.72 -9.84 -9.04
CA LEU A 137 -6.88 -8.96 -8.93
C LEU A 137 -7.76 -9.26 -7.70
N VAL A 138 -7.95 -10.54 -7.37
CA VAL A 138 -8.76 -10.98 -6.20
C VAL A 138 -8.03 -10.68 -4.88
N ARG A 139 -6.73 -10.94 -4.82
CA ARG A 139 -5.91 -10.62 -3.64
C ARG A 139 -5.73 -9.12 -3.45
N GLY A 140 -5.89 -8.33 -4.53
CA GLY A 140 -5.61 -6.90 -4.52
C GLY A 140 -4.11 -6.62 -4.37
N GLU A 141 -3.28 -7.41 -5.05
CA GLU A 141 -1.83 -7.21 -5.09
C GLU A 141 -1.52 -6.01 -6.00
N GLU A 142 -1.89 -4.82 -5.51
CA GLU A 142 -1.66 -3.58 -6.23
C GLU A 142 -0.16 -3.29 -6.39
N ALA A 143 0.20 -2.62 -7.49
CA ALA A 143 1.52 -2.06 -7.67
C ALA A 143 1.74 -0.95 -6.63
N THR A 144 2.43 -1.27 -5.55
CA THR A 144 2.73 -0.30 -4.50
C THR A 144 4.15 0.26 -4.65
N ARG A 145 4.28 1.53 -4.31
CA ARG A 145 5.55 2.22 -4.10
C ARG A 145 5.65 2.62 -2.63
N SER A 146 6.82 2.98 -2.19
CA SER A 146 7.02 3.46 -0.82
C SER A 146 7.73 4.80 -0.80
N LEU A 147 7.31 5.67 0.10
CA LEU A 147 7.99 6.91 0.45
C LEU A 147 8.42 6.82 1.91
N VAL A 148 9.70 7.03 2.16
CA VAL A 148 10.25 7.10 3.50
C VAL A 148 10.28 8.54 3.96
N LEU A 149 9.61 8.84 5.08
CA LEU A 149 9.80 10.07 5.84
C LEU A 149 10.80 9.77 6.95
N VAL A 150 11.93 10.46 6.95
CA VAL A 150 13.05 10.15 7.85
C VAL A 150 12.95 10.95 9.14
N GLU A 151 13.26 10.34 10.28
CA GLU A 151 13.37 11.04 11.57
C GLU A 151 14.34 12.22 11.47
N GLY A 152 13.99 13.32 12.10
CA GLY A 152 14.79 14.54 12.09
C GLY A 152 14.69 15.37 10.80
N TRP A 153 13.93 14.95 9.78
CA TRP A 153 13.61 15.81 8.64
C TRP A 153 12.72 16.98 9.05
N ASN A 154 12.93 18.12 8.39
CA ASN A 154 11.99 19.25 8.44
C ASN A 154 10.93 19.12 7.33
N PHE A 155 9.88 19.93 7.39
CA PHE A 155 8.78 19.85 6.45
C PHE A 155 9.18 20.15 4.99
N ARG A 156 10.20 21.00 4.75
CA ARG A 156 10.74 21.23 3.41
C ARG A 156 11.32 19.95 2.80
N GLN A 157 12.00 19.15 3.61
CA GLN A 157 12.55 17.85 3.16
C GLN A 157 11.42 16.86 2.86
N VAL A 158 10.34 16.87 3.64
CA VAL A 158 9.13 16.08 3.36
C VAL A 158 8.53 16.48 2.02
N ARG A 159 8.33 17.80 1.78
CA ARG A 159 7.84 18.29 0.47
C ARG A 159 8.77 17.90 -0.68
N ALA A 160 10.07 18.00 -0.50
CA ALA A 160 11.04 17.61 -1.52
C ALA A 160 10.99 16.10 -1.84
N ALA A 161 10.72 15.26 -0.84
CA ALA A 161 10.55 13.83 -1.03
C ALA A 161 9.24 13.50 -1.75
N LEU A 162 8.13 14.16 -1.40
CA LEU A 162 6.83 14.03 -2.10
C LEU A 162 6.96 14.40 -3.57
N ALA A 163 7.65 15.51 -3.88
CA ALA A 163 7.86 15.97 -5.26
C ALA A 163 8.68 14.98 -6.12
N LYS A 164 9.46 14.11 -5.51
CA LYS A 164 10.27 13.07 -6.17
C LYS A 164 9.60 11.69 -6.16
N ALA A 165 8.46 11.55 -5.46
CA ALA A 165 7.79 10.26 -5.33
C ALA A 165 7.16 9.84 -6.67
N GLU A 166 7.65 8.74 -7.23
CA GLU A 166 7.18 8.22 -8.51
C GLU A 166 5.71 7.81 -8.44
N GLN A 167 4.94 8.16 -9.47
CA GLN A 167 3.54 7.77 -9.63
C GLN A 167 2.58 8.25 -8.51
N LEU A 168 3.04 9.14 -7.62
CA LEU A 168 2.22 9.85 -6.67
C LEU A 168 1.63 11.10 -7.33
N LYS A 169 0.32 11.33 -7.23
CA LYS A 169 -0.32 12.56 -7.77
C LYS A 169 0.01 13.74 -6.85
N PRO A 170 0.66 14.79 -7.36
CA PRO A 170 1.07 15.94 -6.55
C PRO A 170 -0.08 16.96 -6.40
N ASP A 171 -1.17 16.59 -5.73
CA ASP A 171 -2.34 17.47 -5.52
C ASP A 171 -2.11 18.54 -4.44
N THR A 172 -0.97 18.47 -3.73
CA THR A 172 -0.53 19.53 -2.81
C THR A 172 0.54 20.46 -3.41
N TYR A 173 0.96 20.19 -4.66
CA TYR A 173 2.00 20.98 -5.30
C TYR A 173 1.57 22.45 -5.46
N GLY A 174 2.42 23.38 -5.05
CA GLY A 174 2.14 24.82 -5.12
C GLY A 174 1.24 25.36 -4.01
N LEU A 175 0.68 24.54 -3.14
CA LEU A 175 -0.06 25.02 -1.97
C LEU A 175 0.90 25.66 -0.95
N SER A 176 0.47 26.78 -0.34
CA SER A 176 1.11 27.28 0.86
C SER A 176 0.96 26.30 2.02
N ASP A 177 1.79 26.41 3.04
CA ASP A 177 1.70 25.56 4.24
C ASP A 177 0.35 25.68 4.93
N ASP A 178 -0.22 26.89 4.99
CA ASP A 178 -1.55 27.13 5.57
C ASP A 178 -2.67 26.48 4.75
N ALA A 179 -2.61 26.61 3.41
CA ALA A 179 -3.59 25.99 2.51
C ALA A 179 -3.54 24.47 2.59
N LEU A 180 -2.33 23.91 2.61
CA LEU A 180 -2.13 22.46 2.80
C LEU A 180 -2.73 21.99 4.12
N MET A 181 -2.40 22.64 5.22
CA MET A 181 -2.90 22.21 6.54
C MET A 181 -4.41 22.40 6.66
N ALA A 182 -4.98 23.43 6.04
CA ALA A 182 -6.44 23.57 5.93
C ALA A 182 -7.07 22.42 5.14
N GLN A 183 -6.47 22.00 4.01
CA GLN A 183 -6.90 20.84 3.22
C GLN A 183 -6.80 19.53 4.02
N LEU A 184 -5.80 19.40 4.89
CA LEU A 184 -5.64 18.27 5.80
C LEU A 184 -6.55 18.32 7.05
N GLY A 185 -7.42 19.34 7.16
CA GLY A 185 -8.34 19.52 8.28
C GLY A 185 -7.70 20.12 9.54
N ARG A 186 -6.55 20.82 9.39
CA ARG A 186 -5.81 21.48 10.49
C ARG A 186 -5.51 22.95 10.17
N PRO A 187 -6.52 23.80 9.91
CA PRO A 187 -6.30 25.22 9.60
C PRO A 187 -5.59 25.94 10.76
N GLY A 188 -4.63 26.79 10.42
CA GLY A 188 -3.85 27.58 11.38
C GLY A 188 -2.78 26.80 12.16
N VAL A 189 -2.56 25.51 11.87
CA VAL A 189 -1.50 24.71 12.48
C VAL A 189 -0.30 24.65 11.52
N ALA A 190 0.90 24.96 12.02
CA ALA A 190 2.11 24.80 11.24
C ALA A 190 2.40 23.31 10.91
N PRO A 191 2.83 22.97 9.69
CA PRO A 191 3.06 21.58 9.27
C PRO A 191 4.30 20.95 9.92
N GLU A 192 5.23 21.76 10.44
CA GLU A 192 6.47 21.28 11.00
C GLU A 192 6.23 20.35 12.20
N GLY A 193 6.88 19.19 12.19
CA GLY A 193 6.77 18.18 13.23
C GLY A 193 5.48 17.33 13.19
N ARG A 194 4.54 17.62 12.28
CA ARG A 194 3.19 17.01 12.31
C ARG A 194 3.05 15.69 11.57
N PHE A 195 4.04 15.28 10.78
CA PHE A 195 3.99 14.06 9.98
C PHE A 195 4.94 13.02 10.58
N PHE A 196 4.38 11.88 11.02
CA PHE A 196 5.20 10.86 11.67
C PHE A 196 6.22 10.27 10.68
N PRO A 197 7.51 10.21 11.04
CA PRO A 197 8.53 9.59 10.22
C PRO A 197 8.34 8.06 10.20
N ASP A 198 8.08 7.52 9.00
CA ASP A 198 7.86 6.08 8.75
C ASP A 198 7.96 5.80 7.24
N THR A 199 7.86 4.54 6.86
CA THR A 199 7.72 4.12 5.47
C THR A 199 6.25 4.03 5.08
N TYR A 200 5.83 4.88 4.14
CA TYR A 200 4.45 4.95 3.66
C TYR A 200 4.32 4.29 2.30
N THR A 201 3.66 3.14 2.24
CA THR A 201 3.29 2.51 0.97
C THR A 201 2.10 3.24 0.35
N TYR A 202 2.07 3.34 -0.97
CA TYR A 202 0.97 3.93 -1.73
C TYR A 202 0.81 3.23 -3.08
N SER A 203 -0.43 3.16 -3.59
CA SER A 203 -0.73 2.63 -4.91
C SER A 203 -0.48 3.70 -5.98
N LYS A 204 -0.14 3.29 -7.17
CA LYS A 204 -0.01 4.18 -8.34
C LYS A 204 -1.25 5.08 -8.48
N GLY A 205 -1.01 6.39 -8.62
CA GLY A 205 -2.08 7.37 -8.75
C GLY A 205 -2.74 7.81 -7.44
N SER A 206 -2.29 7.29 -6.29
CA SER A 206 -2.64 7.87 -4.99
C SER A 206 -2.18 9.32 -4.90
N THR A 207 -2.89 10.14 -4.12
CA THR A 207 -2.53 11.54 -3.92
C THR A 207 -1.55 11.73 -2.77
N ASP A 208 -0.72 12.76 -2.84
CA ASP A 208 0.17 13.14 -1.74
C ASP A 208 -0.63 13.65 -0.52
N THR A 209 -1.82 14.24 -0.73
CA THR A 209 -2.78 14.54 0.35
C THR A 209 -3.13 13.29 1.15
N ALA A 210 -3.47 12.17 0.48
CA ALA A 210 -3.85 10.93 1.16
C ALA A 210 -2.68 10.35 1.97
N LEU A 211 -1.45 10.43 1.45
CA LEU A 211 -0.24 10.01 2.15
C LEU A 211 0.02 10.89 3.37
N LEU A 212 -0.03 12.22 3.21
CA LEU A 212 0.16 13.17 4.30
C LEU A 212 -0.90 13.03 5.40
N GLN A 213 -2.17 12.76 5.05
CA GLN A 213 -3.21 12.48 6.03
C GLN A 213 -2.90 11.25 6.88
N ARG A 214 -2.31 10.20 6.29
CA ARG A 214 -1.88 9.01 7.07
C ARG A 214 -0.74 9.35 8.01
N ALA A 215 0.26 10.10 7.53
CA ALA A 215 1.40 10.52 8.34
C ALA A 215 0.98 11.46 9.49
N LEU A 216 0.04 12.37 9.23
CA LEU A 216 -0.56 13.26 10.23
C LEU A 216 -1.29 12.47 11.33
N ARG A 217 -2.20 11.56 10.93
CA ARG A 217 -2.90 10.69 11.90
C ARG A 217 -1.96 9.79 12.68
N ALA A 218 -0.88 9.33 12.06
CA ALA A 218 0.14 8.53 12.74
C ALA A 218 0.84 9.36 13.82
N MET A 219 1.20 10.63 13.54
CA MET A 219 1.80 11.53 14.52
C MET A 219 0.83 11.82 15.66
N ASP A 220 -0.43 12.19 15.37
CA ASP A 220 -1.44 12.42 16.39
C ASP A 220 -1.53 11.21 17.34
N LYS A 221 -1.70 10.01 16.80
CA LYS A 221 -1.79 8.77 17.59
C LYS A 221 -0.55 8.52 18.46
N LYS A 222 0.65 8.74 17.91
CA LYS A 222 1.92 8.53 18.61
C LYS A 222 2.13 9.57 19.70
N LEU A 223 1.81 10.82 19.42
CA LEU A 223 1.89 11.93 20.37
C LEU A 223 0.92 11.73 21.53
N ASP A 224 -0.34 11.40 21.26
CA ASP A 224 -1.35 11.14 22.28
C ASP A 224 -0.93 9.97 23.19
N ALA A 225 -0.42 8.88 22.60
CA ALA A 225 0.05 7.73 23.36
C ALA A 225 1.28 8.06 24.22
N ALA A 226 2.21 8.89 23.74
CA ALA A 226 3.34 9.38 24.53
C ALA A 226 2.85 10.31 25.64
N TRP A 227 2.00 11.25 25.33
CA TRP A 227 1.44 12.22 26.29
C TRP A 227 0.67 11.55 27.44
N ALA A 228 -0.06 10.49 27.16
CA ALA A 228 -0.76 9.70 28.19
C ALA A 228 0.19 9.12 29.25
N GLN A 229 1.46 8.89 28.89
CA GLN A 229 2.49 8.30 29.76
C GLN A 229 3.42 9.37 30.36
N ARG A 230 3.10 10.68 30.23
CA ARG A 230 3.99 11.75 30.67
C ARG A 230 4.29 11.70 32.16
N ALA A 231 5.50 12.10 32.50
CA ALA A 231 5.88 12.31 33.90
C ALA A 231 5.00 13.41 34.56
N PRO A 232 4.62 13.26 35.84
CA PRO A 232 3.69 14.19 36.50
C PRO A 232 4.26 15.61 36.67
N ASP A 233 5.59 15.74 36.77
CA ASP A 233 6.31 17.01 37.01
C ASP A 233 6.92 17.60 35.74
N LEU A 234 6.39 17.24 34.58
CA LEU A 234 6.89 17.72 33.29
C LEU A 234 6.69 19.23 33.13
N PRO A 235 7.71 20.02 32.71
CA PRO A 235 7.59 21.48 32.56
C PRO A 235 6.74 21.92 31.36
N VAL A 236 6.47 21.01 30.39
CA VAL A 236 5.59 21.26 29.26
C VAL A 236 4.16 20.88 29.62
N GLN A 237 3.20 21.72 29.19
CA GLN A 237 1.80 21.68 29.65
C GLN A 237 0.85 21.06 28.61
N THR A 238 1.26 20.97 27.36
CA THR A 238 0.41 20.51 26.27
C THR A 238 1.13 19.47 25.40
N PRO A 239 0.39 18.59 24.67
CA PRO A 239 1.00 17.69 23.70
C PRO A 239 1.82 18.43 22.64
N ASP A 240 1.38 19.63 22.22
CA ASP A 240 2.11 20.45 21.25
C ASP A 240 3.46 20.91 21.77
N GLN A 241 3.53 21.33 23.01
CA GLN A 241 4.80 21.68 23.67
C GLN A 241 5.72 20.45 23.80
N ALA A 242 5.16 19.28 24.08
CA ALA A 242 5.92 18.03 24.09
C ALA A 242 6.47 17.68 22.70
N LEU A 243 5.67 17.92 21.63
CA LEU A 243 6.12 17.72 20.23
C LEU A 243 7.28 18.66 19.88
N ILE A 244 7.20 19.92 20.31
CA ILE A 244 8.29 20.91 20.12
C ILE A 244 9.55 20.42 20.82
N LEU A 245 9.47 20.03 22.10
CA LEU A 245 10.60 19.52 22.85
C LEU A 245 11.18 18.24 22.21
N ALA A 246 10.31 17.31 21.78
CA ALA A 246 10.72 16.10 21.10
C ALA A 246 11.50 16.39 19.82
N SER A 247 11.08 17.39 19.04
CA SER A 247 11.78 17.78 17.80
C SER A 247 13.19 18.32 18.06
N ILE A 248 13.40 18.98 19.19
CA ILE A 248 14.72 19.44 19.62
C ILE A 248 15.57 18.25 20.03
N VAL A 249 15.06 17.37 20.88
CA VAL A 249 15.74 16.15 21.33
C VAL A 249 16.12 15.26 20.13
N GLU A 250 15.24 15.15 19.12
CA GLU A 250 15.53 14.41 17.89
C GLU A 250 16.75 14.95 17.15
N LYS A 251 16.92 16.26 17.13
CA LYS A 251 18.04 16.91 16.43
C LYS A 251 19.36 16.91 17.22
N GLU A 252 19.30 16.68 18.51
CA GLU A 252 20.50 16.73 19.37
C GLU A 252 21.27 15.40 19.42
N THR A 253 20.59 14.27 19.33
CA THR A 253 21.29 12.99 19.44
C THR A 253 20.67 11.87 18.60
N GLY A 254 21.57 11.11 17.94
CA GLY A 254 21.24 9.82 17.36
C GLY A 254 21.44 8.64 18.33
N LYS A 255 22.08 8.85 19.51
CA LYS A 255 22.32 7.77 20.48
C LYS A 255 21.13 7.58 21.40
N ALA A 256 20.58 6.36 21.41
CA ALA A 256 19.42 6.01 22.23
C ALA A 256 19.66 6.21 23.73
N VAL A 257 20.87 5.90 24.21
CA VAL A 257 21.21 5.99 25.64
C VAL A 257 21.21 7.43 26.18
N ASP A 258 21.56 8.42 25.37
CA ASP A 258 21.67 9.83 25.79
C ASP A 258 20.31 10.58 25.66
N ARG A 259 19.36 10.05 24.90
CA ARG A 259 18.14 10.76 24.52
C ARG A 259 17.30 11.20 25.74
N ALA A 260 17.09 10.30 26.69
CA ALA A 260 16.33 10.61 27.91
C ALA A 260 17.04 11.64 28.80
N GLU A 261 18.37 11.59 28.85
CA GLU A 261 19.18 12.54 29.66
C GLU A 261 19.25 13.91 28.99
N ILE A 262 19.36 13.99 27.66
CA ILE A 262 19.25 15.25 26.89
C ILE A 262 17.87 15.88 27.09
N ALA A 263 16.82 15.08 27.04
CA ALA A 263 15.47 15.57 27.34
C ALA A 263 15.37 16.11 28.78
N ALA A 264 16.05 15.47 29.75
CA ALA A 264 16.12 15.94 31.13
C ALA A 264 16.83 17.29 31.23
N VAL A 265 17.95 17.50 30.53
CA VAL A 265 18.62 18.82 30.49
C VAL A 265 17.67 19.91 30.00
N PHE A 266 16.97 19.73 28.92
CA PHE A 266 16.03 20.72 28.42
C PHE A 266 14.82 20.92 29.37
N ALA A 267 14.27 19.83 29.91
CA ALA A 267 13.22 19.91 30.89
C ALA A 267 13.64 20.70 32.15
N ASN A 268 14.88 20.44 32.67
CA ASN A 268 15.43 21.16 33.80
C ASN A 268 15.63 22.64 33.50
N ARG A 269 16.18 22.97 32.32
CA ARG A 269 16.32 24.38 31.88
C ARG A 269 14.98 25.10 31.79
N LEU A 270 13.99 24.47 31.18
CA LEU A 270 12.62 25.04 31.12
C LEU A 270 12.05 25.30 32.52
N ARG A 271 12.25 24.36 33.46
CA ARG A 271 11.72 24.47 34.83
C ARG A 271 12.28 25.65 35.60
N ILE A 272 13.55 26.02 35.34
CA ILE A 272 14.22 27.15 36.02
C ILE A 272 14.25 28.42 35.15
N GLY A 273 13.55 28.44 33.99
CA GLY A 273 13.59 29.60 33.08
C GLY A 273 14.90 29.84 32.35
N MET A 274 15.81 28.85 32.34
CA MET A 274 17.09 28.94 31.62
C MET A 274 16.88 28.79 30.12
N PRO A 275 17.52 29.62 29.26
CA PRO A 275 17.46 29.45 27.81
C PRO A 275 17.93 28.08 27.38
N LEU A 276 17.28 27.49 26.34
CA LEU A 276 17.63 26.15 25.86
C LEU A 276 18.99 26.10 25.18
N GLN A 277 19.37 27.18 24.48
CA GLN A 277 20.69 27.34 23.83
C GLN A 277 21.14 26.13 23.02
N THR A 278 20.33 25.77 22.04
CA THR A 278 20.54 24.58 21.20
C THR A 278 20.70 24.97 19.73
N ASP A 279 21.81 24.59 19.12
CA ASP A 279 22.18 24.91 17.77
C ASP A 279 21.13 24.52 16.72
N PRO A 280 20.49 23.36 16.78
CA PRO A 280 19.43 22.96 15.84
C PRO A 280 18.32 23.99 15.69
N THR A 281 17.93 24.70 16.74
CA THR A 281 16.90 25.73 16.67
C THR A 281 17.32 26.94 15.86
N VAL A 282 18.60 27.35 16.01
CA VAL A 282 19.20 28.43 15.20
C VAL A 282 19.30 28.00 13.74
N ILE A 283 19.79 26.81 13.48
CA ILE A 283 19.88 26.23 12.12
C ILE A 283 18.50 26.20 11.45
N TYR A 284 17.47 25.78 12.16
CA TYR A 284 16.11 25.79 11.65
C TYR A 284 15.64 27.22 11.32
N GLY A 285 15.85 28.17 12.24
CA GLY A 285 15.49 29.58 12.06
C GLY A 285 16.22 30.25 10.89
N MET A 286 17.46 29.86 10.60
CA MET A 286 18.22 30.34 9.42
C MET A 286 17.64 29.79 8.11
N GLY A 287 17.00 28.65 8.15
CA GLY A 287 16.37 28.05 6.98
C GLY A 287 17.36 27.76 5.85
N THR A 288 17.12 28.30 4.66
CA THR A 288 17.98 28.13 3.47
C THR A 288 19.30 28.91 3.53
N GLN A 289 19.43 29.84 4.47
CA GLN A 289 20.66 30.62 4.66
C GLN A 289 21.75 29.85 5.42
N TYR A 290 21.40 28.70 6.02
CA TYR A 290 22.38 27.84 6.68
C TYR A 290 23.31 27.17 5.65
N ALA A 291 24.60 27.51 5.70
CA ALA A 291 25.64 27.04 4.78
C ALA A 291 26.54 25.94 5.35
N GLY A 292 26.04 25.18 6.36
CA GLY A 292 26.80 24.06 6.95
C GLY A 292 27.64 24.40 8.18
N ASN A 293 27.82 25.69 8.51
CA ASN A 293 28.60 26.15 9.65
C ASN A 293 27.89 27.25 10.43
N LEU A 294 27.73 27.09 11.76
CA LEU A 294 27.22 28.15 12.63
C LEU A 294 28.35 29.09 13.04
N ARG A 295 28.11 30.38 12.91
CA ARG A 295 29.03 31.44 13.33
C ARG A 295 28.50 32.11 14.60
N LYS A 296 29.38 32.73 15.37
CA LYS A 296 29.00 33.49 16.56
C LYS A 296 27.89 34.52 16.30
N LYS A 297 27.93 35.20 15.15
CA LYS A 297 26.88 36.14 14.74
C LYS A 297 25.52 35.47 14.56
N ASP A 298 25.49 34.21 14.09
CA ASP A 298 24.25 33.50 13.84
C ASP A 298 23.55 33.15 15.16
N LEU A 299 24.33 32.81 16.19
CA LEU A 299 23.84 32.58 17.57
C LEU A 299 23.28 33.87 18.21
N GLN A 300 23.76 35.05 17.76
CA GLN A 300 23.33 36.36 18.27
C GLN A 300 22.21 37.01 17.44
N THR A 301 21.94 36.47 16.24
CA THR A 301 20.87 36.98 15.38
C THR A 301 19.52 36.49 15.91
N ASP A 302 18.64 37.42 16.26
CA ASP A 302 17.31 37.08 16.79
C ASP A 302 16.40 36.53 15.68
N THR A 303 15.86 35.38 15.92
CA THR A 303 14.78 34.76 15.13
C THR A 303 13.76 34.16 16.10
N PRO A 304 12.52 33.90 15.68
CA PRO A 304 11.52 33.26 16.54
C PRO A 304 11.98 31.91 17.11
N TRP A 305 12.91 31.23 16.46
CA TRP A 305 13.44 29.92 16.87
C TRP A 305 14.77 30.00 17.60
N ASN A 306 15.45 31.16 17.67
CA ASN A 306 16.76 31.24 18.29
C ASN A 306 16.67 31.14 19.82
N THR A 307 16.95 29.94 20.37
CA THR A 307 16.91 29.67 21.81
C THR A 307 18.13 30.17 22.58
N TYR A 308 19.09 30.88 21.93
CA TYR A 308 20.14 31.64 22.60
C TYR A 308 19.67 33.07 22.94
N THR A 309 18.78 33.65 22.13
CA THR A 309 18.25 35.01 22.31
C THR A 309 16.88 35.01 22.98
N ARG A 310 16.15 33.91 22.88
CA ARG A 310 14.79 33.77 23.41
C ARG A 310 14.68 32.62 24.40
N GLY A 311 14.01 32.84 25.54
CA GLY A 311 13.75 31.82 26.55
C GLY A 311 12.54 30.96 26.20
N GLY A 312 12.47 29.77 26.78
CA GLY A 312 11.37 28.83 26.58
C GLY A 312 11.49 27.99 25.29
N LEU A 313 10.39 27.38 24.88
CA LEU A 313 10.29 26.62 23.66
C LEU A 313 10.14 27.53 22.42
N PRO A 314 10.69 27.17 21.25
CA PRO A 314 10.38 27.88 20.02
C PRO A 314 8.91 27.74 19.64
N PRO A 315 8.39 28.57 18.69
CA PRO A 315 6.95 28.63 18.38
C PRO A 315 6.42 27.36 17.70
N THR A 316 7.28 26.60 17.03
CA THR A 316 6.92 25.34 16.35
C THR A 316 7.98 24.27 16.60
N PRO A 317 7.70 22.99 16.35
CA PRO A 317 8.74 21.99 16.16
C PRO A 317 9.77 22.44 15.10
N ILE A 318 10.93 21.85 15.10
CA ILE A 318 12.03 22.13 14.15
C ILE A 318 12.37 20.93 13.24
N ALA A 319 11.72 19.79 13.49
CA ALA A 319 11.86 18.55 12.72
C ALA A 319 10.72 17.60 13.01
N MET A 320 10.62 16.51 12.24
CA MET A 320 9.75 15.37 12.48
C MET A 320 10.39 14.42 13.50
N PRO A 321 9.93 14.39 14.77
CA PRO A 321 10.51 13.51 15.76
C PRO A 321 10.00 12.08 15.60
N GLY A 322 10.88 11.10 15.85
CA GLY A 322 10.53 9.69 15.96
C GLY A 322 9.89 9.35 17.30
N GLN A 323 9.41 8.12 17.43
CA GLN A 323 8.75 7.66 18.66
C GLN A 323 9.65 7.75 19.89
N ALA A 324 10.94 7.46 19.73
CA ALA A 324 11.89 7.50 20.84
C ALA A 324 12.11 8.92 21.40
N ALA A 325 12.14 9.93 20.52
CA ALA A 325 12.24 11.33 20.93
C ALA A 325 10.93 11.82 21.59
N LEU A 326 9.75 11.41 21.07
CA LEU A 326 8.46 11.70 21.71
C LEU A 326 8.40 11.15 23.14
N LEU A 327 8.80 9.89 23.34
CA LEU A 327 8.83 9.28 24.67
C LEU A 327 9.85 9.96 25.61
N ALA A 328 11.04 10.27 25.12
CA ALA A 328 12.05 10.96 25.92
C ALA A 328 11.60 12.36 26.35
N ALA A 329 10.92 13.09 25.48
CA ALA A 329 10.39 14.43 25.80
C ALA A 329 9.32 14.40 26.91
N VAL A 330 8.52 13.34 26.99
CA VAL A 330 7.45 13.22 28.02
C VAL A 330 7.89 12.39 29.23
N GLN A 331 8.97 11.62 29.14
CA GLN A 331 9.56 10.83 30.21
C GLN A 331 11.09 11.06 30.26
N PRO A 332 11.53 12.30 30.54
CA PRO A 332 12.95 12.60 30.67
C PRO A 332 13.58 11.82 31.83
N ALA A 333 14.87 11.58 31.76
CA ALA A 333 15.61 10.95 32.86
C ALA A 333 15.47 11.76 34.18
N ARG A 334 15.49 11.05 35.29
CA ARG A 334 15.50 11.68 36.63
C ARG A 334 16.88 12.16 36.97
N SER A 335 17.27 13.30 36.41
CA SER A 335 18.57 13.91 36.67
C SER A 335 18.47 15.40 37.00
N LYS A 336 19.56 15.97 37.52
CA LYS A 336 19.71 17.41 37.76
C LYS A 336 20.61 18.08 36.73
N SER A 337 20.93 17.39 35.64
CA SER A 337 21.81 17.89 34.61
C SER A 337 21.24 19.13 33.93
N LEU A 338 22.07 20.15 33.74
CA LEU A 338 21.74 21.41 33.03
C LEU A 338 22.60 21.59 31.79
N TYR A 339 23.67 20.79 31.63
CA TYR A 339 24.63 20.90 30.51
C TYR A 339 25.01 19.52 30.04
N PHE A 340 25.37 19.46 28.76
CA PHE A 340 26.01 18.29 28.16
C PHE A 340 27.09 18.71 27.16
N VAL A 341 28.06 17.86 26.92
CA VAL A 341 29.12 18.03 25.91
C VAL A 341 29.46 16.69 25.31
N SER A 342 29.72 16.66 24.00
CA SER A 342 30.14 15.44 23.31
C SER A 342 31.49 14.94 23.83
N ARG A 343 31.61 13.62 24.07
CA ARG A 343 32.88 12.95 24.44
C ARG A 343 33.73 12.62 23.22
N GLY A 344 33.26 12.83 22.00
CA GLY A 344 33.96 12.47 20.77
C GLY A 344 33.73 11.03 20.29
N ASP A 345 33.19 10.15 21.12
CA ASP A 345 32.79 8.77 20.77
C ASP A 345 31.28 8.66 20.39
N GLY A 346 30.65 9.80 20.26
CA GLY A 346 29.23 9.98 19.98
C GLY A 346 28.33 9.90 21.23
N SER A 347 28.89 9.66 22.44
CA SER A 347 28.18 9.82 23.72
C SER A 347 28.39 11.21 24.31
N SER A 348 27.55 11.57 25.29
CA SER A 348 27.62 12.87 25.96
C SER A 348 28.06 12.74 27.39
N GLN A 349 28.77 13.77 27.88
CA GLN A 349 29.01 13.99 29.31
C GLN A 349 28.00 15.00 29.83
N PHE A 350 27.25 14.62 30.82
CA PHE A 350 26.23 15.46 31.47
C PHE A 350 26.80 16.09 32.76
N SER A 351 26.35 17.32 33.07
CA SER A 351 26.83 18.10 34.19
C SER A 351 25.70 18.92 34.82
N GLY A 352 25.66 19.02 36.13
CA GLY A 352 24.68 19.79 36.89
C GLY A 352 25.07 21.26 37.10
N SER A 353 26.35 21.61 36.92
CA SER A 353 26.86 22.97 37.09
C SER A 353 27.73 23.41 35.90
N LEU A 354 27.86 24.75 35.75
CA LEU A 354 28.69 25.33 34.69
C LEU A 354 30.17 24.96 34.89
N ASP A 355 30.66 24.90 36.15
CA ASP A 355 32.04 24.53 36.45
C ASP A 355 32.34 23.10 36.06
N GLU A 356 31.43 22.16 36.32
CA GLU A 356 31.55 20.77 35.85
C GLU A 356 31.56 20.70 34.34
N HIS A 357 30.67 21.44 33.70
CA HIS A 357 30.60 21.52 32.23
C HIS A 357 31.90 22.04 31.63
N ASN A 358 32.44 23.13 32.16
CA ASN A 358 33.71 23.70 31.69
C ASN A 358 34.86 22.70 31.84
N ARG A 359 34.93 21.94 32.95
CA ARG A 359 35.91 20.86 33.13
C ARG A 359 35.72 19.77 32.05
N ALA A 360 34.49 19.38 31.78
CA ALA A 360 34.17 18.39 30.74
C ALA A 360 34.56 18.88 29.33
N VAL A 361 34.25 20.14 29.00
CA VAL A 361 34.65 20.76 27.73
C VAL A 361 36.15 20.77 27.55
N ASN A 362 36.90 21.18 28.61
CA ASN A 362 38.36 21.15 28.58
C ASN A 362 38.92 19.74 28.37
N LYS A 363 38.32 18.75 29.03
CA LYS A 363 38.73 17.34 28.92
C LYS A 363 38.48 16.74 27.53
N TYR A 364 37.29 16.96 26.98
CA TYR A 364 36.83 16.23 25.78
C TYR A 364 36.98 17.00 24.46
N GLN A 365 36.96 18.33 24.51
CA GLN A 365 37.04 19.16 23.31
C GLN A 365 38.34 19.94 23.13
N ARG A 366 39.04 20.26 24.22
CA ARG A 366 40.28 21.05 24.19
C ARG A 366 41.55 20.24 24.46
N GLY A 367 41.41 18.89 24.53
CA GLY A 367 42.59 18.00 24.64
C GLY A 367 43.24 17.94 26.00
N GLY A 368 42.56 18.35 27.08
CA GLY A 368 43.03 18.14 28.47
C GLY A 368 44.45 18.62 28.74
N GLN A 369 44.78 19.89 28.39
CA GLN A 369 46.02 20.55 28.90
C GLN A 369 45.75 21.14 30.25
#